data_f6c5c8b186977ed757860d5e5d7cf047
#
_entry.id   f6c5c8b186977ed757860d5e5d7cf047
#
_cell.length_a   1.000
_cell.length_b   1.000
_cell.length_c   1.000
_cell.angle_alpha   90.00
_cell.angle_beta   90.00
_cell.angle_gamma   90.00
#
_symmetry.space_group_name_H-M   'P 1'
#
loop_
_entity.id
_entity.type
_entity.pdbx_description
1 polymer ?
#
loop_
_entity_poly.entity_id
_entity_poly.type
_entity_poly.pdbx_seq_one_letter_code
_entity_poly.pdbx_strand_id
1 'polypeptide(L)'
;MGLFTAIRGWFSMLSKSKAKEEFDIEAISSEQMSAWVGECINIYQGNPSWLDEEDHIDTVNFAKAICSETARLALLGTSIKLDGSARAEWLQAQMEKVYYQLRHWVEYGCAYGTMILKPNGSSIDLYTLDMFEITHTSGDRIDGVIFHNWKQVGEKQWYTRLEYHRFEGDLYRITNKCYLGDKPDDTKKAVDIKSTPWDYLSEEAAIANMEQPLFGVFRTPQANNLEMNSPFGLPVFSEAVQELRDLDIAYSRNAKEIKDSKRLVMLDADRLLPGGGYGNLERVSMPDYIKLVDGDTTTASDVYHEINPQLNTDTRLTGINALLSQIGYKVGFSNGYFVFNESTGIQTATQVEADQQRTIQFVKDVRDKLESCLRGLVYALDVFASLYHLAPNGKYEVVFDFGDITYNRDEDRVRWWGYVQAGKVPAWKFFVKFEGMTEEDAKAMVAEAEPAASALFGGM
;
A
#
# COMPACT_ATOMS: atom_id res chain seq x y z
N MET A 1 6.93 -26.44 -8.20
CA MET A 1 6.35 -26.82 -6.88
C MET A 1 7.23 -26.28 -5.75
N GLY A 2 7.26 -25.02 -5.48
CA GLY A 2 8.17 -24.52 -4.45
C GLY A 2 7.66 -23.30 -3.71
N LEU A 3 7.42 -22.21 -4.43
CA LEU A 3 7.08 -20.94 -3.81
C LEU A 3 5.60 -20.84 -3.41
N PHE A 4 4.70 -21.34 -4.25
CA PHE A 4 3.25 -21.30 -4.02
C PHE A 4 2.79 -22.20 -2.85
N THR A 5 3.46 -23.33 -2.64
CA THR A 5 3.18 -24.21 -1.51
C THR A 5 3.70 -23.63 -0.20
N ALA A 6 4.78 -22.86 -0.23
CA ALA A 6 5.33 -22.17 0.93
C ALA A 6 4.39 -21.02 1.40
N ILE A 7 3.82 -20.26 0.46
CA ILE A 7 2.90 -19.14 0.78
C ILE A 7 1.57 -19.66 1.32
N ARG A 8 0.98 -20.73 0.72
CA ARG A 8 -0.21 -21.40 1.29
C ARG A 8 0.07 -22.02 2.66
N GLY A 9 1.28 -22.57 2.87
CA GLY A 9 1.71 -23.08 4.17
C GLY A 9 1.88 -22.00 5.23
N TRP A 10 2.19 -20.78 4.84
CA TRP A 10 2.38 -19.66 5.75
C TRP A 10 1.04 -19.17 6.33
N PHE A 11 -0.02 -19.09 5.51
CA PHE A 11 -1.38 -18.79 5.98
C PHE A 11 -2.03 -19.88 6.81
N SER A 12 -1.65 -21.17 6.61
CA SER A 12 -2.08 -22.23 7.51
C SER A 12 -1.45 -22.14 8.90
N MET A 13 -0.38 -21.34 9.07
CA MET A 13 0.21 -21.05 10.37
C MET A 13 -0.57 -19.98 11.17
N LEU A 14 -1.22 -19.04 10.52
CA LEU A 14 -2.15 -18.10 11.16
C LEU A 14 -3.38 -18.77 11.77
N SER A 15 -3.65 -20.03 11.40
CA SER A 15 -4.80 -20.79 11.90
C SER A 15 -4.67 -21.28 13.36
N LYS A 16 -3.46 -21.20 13.94
CA LYS A 16 -3.24 -21.55 15.35
C LYS A 16 -2.77 -20.31 16.11
N SER A 17 -3.65 -19.77 16.92
CA SER A 17 -3.33 -18.64 17.79
C SER A 17 -2.23 -19.02 18.77
N LYS A 18 -1.10 -18.32 18.70
CA LYS A 18 0.00 -18.44 19.67
C LYS A 18 -0.41 -17.92 21.06
N ALA A 19 -1.36 -16.98 21.08
CA ALA A 19 -1.94 -16.50 22.32
C ALA A 19 -2.55 -17.67 23.13
N LYS A 20 -3.31 -18.55 22.45
CA LYS A 20 -3.92 -19.72 23.09
C LYS A 20 -2.91 -20.80 23.44
N GLU A 21 -2.01 -21.13 22.52
CA GLU A 21 -1.02 -22.20 22.73
C GLU A 21 -0.02 -21.85 23.82
N GLU A 22 0.47 -20.61 23.88
CA GLU A 22 1.62 -20.25 24.68
C GLU A 22 1.28 -19.42 25.93
N PHE A 23 0.20 -18.64 25.89
CA PHE A 23 -0.20 -17.77 27.01
C PHE A 23 -1.55 -18.16 27.63
N ASP A 24 -2.26 -19.16 27.07
CA ASP A 24 -3.62 -19.58 27.46
C ASP A 24 -4.64 -18.43 27.46
N ILE A 25 -4.53 -17.57 26.44
CA ILE A 25 -5.35 -16.37 26.25
C ILE A 25 -6.03 -16.45 24.88
N GLU A 26 -7.31 -16.10 24.82
CA GLU A 26 -8.03 -16.01 23.55
C GLU A 26 -7.58 -14.75 22.79
N ALA A 27 -7.18 -14.91 21.53
CA ALA A 27 -6.94 -13.79 20.62
C ALA A 27 -8.27 -13.22 20.11
N ILE A 28 -8.32 -11.90 19.92
CA ILE A 28 -9.49 -11.22 19.36
C ILE A 28 -9.41 -11.30 17.84
N SER A 29 -9.77 -12.44 17.28
CA SER A 29 -9.92 -12.62 15.82
C SER A 29 -10.76 -13.86 15.58
N SER A 30 -11.70 -13.76 14.64
CA SER A 30 -12.44 -14.92 14.15
C SER A 30 -11.66 -15.63 13.03
N GLU A 31 -11.93 -16.93 12.86
CA GLU A 31 -11.39 -17.70 11.73
C GLU A 31 -11.83 -17.07 10.38
N GLN A 32 -13.05 -16.55 10.33
CA GLN A 32 -13.58 -15.88 9.14
C GLN A 32 -12.80 -14.62 8.78
N MET A 33 -12.48 -13.77 9.77
CA MET A 33 -11.69 -12.56 9.57
C MET A 33 -10.27 -12.91 9.12
N SER A 34 -9.64 -13.89 9.77
CA SER A 34 -8.29 -14.35 9.43
C SER A 34 -8.22 -14.91 8.01
N ALA A 35 -9.21 -15.72 7.61
CA ALA A 35 -9.30 -16.26 6.25
C ALA A 35 -9.49 -15.18 5.19
N TRP A 36 -10.34 -14.18 5.47
CA TRP A 36 -10.58 -13.07 4.56
C TRP A 36 -9.35 -12.20 4.37
N VAL A 37 -8.69 -11.82 5.47
CA VAL A 37 -7.43 -11.05 5.39
C VAL A 37 -6.37 -11.84 4.64
N GLY A 38 -6.27 -13.15 4.88
CA GLY A 38 -5.38 -14.04 4.16
C GLY A 38 -5.60 -14.01 2.64
N GLU A 39 -6.85 -14.07 2.19
CA GLU A 39 -7.16 -13.95 0.76
C GLU A 39 -6.81 -12.57 0.21
N CYS A 40 -7.12 -11.51 0.94
CA CYS A 40 -6.73 -10.14 0.53
C CYS A 40 -5.21 -9.99 0.39
N ILE A 41 -4.42 -10.60 1.27
CA ILE A 41 -2.96 -10.58 1.16
C ILE A 41 -2.51 -11.35 -0.10
N ASN A 42 -3.10 -12.51 -0.40
CA ASN A 42 -2.83 -13.23 -1.64
C ASN A 42 -3.12 -12.37 -2.87
N ILE A 43 -4.25 -11.66 -2.87
CA ILE A 43 -4.64 -10.73 -3.96
C ILE A 43 -3.58 -9.63 -4.12
N TYR A 44 -3.16 -8.98 -3.01
CA TYR A 44 -2.12 -7.94 -3.03
C TYR A 44 -0.78 -8.47 -3.54
N GLN A 45 -0.43 -9.71 -3.20
CA GLN A 45 0.79 -10.38 -3.65
C GLN A 45 0.73 -10.86 -5.11
N GLY A 46 -0.42 -10.73 -5.78
CA GLY A 46 -0.62 -11.19 -7.16
C GLY A 46 -0.88 -12.67 -7.29
N ASN A 47 -1.36 -13.33 -6.23
CA ASN A 47 -1.67 -14.74 -6.18
C ASN A 47 -3.12 -15.01 -5.68
N PRO A 48 -4.14 -14.35 -6.23
CA PRO A 48 -5.52 -14.57 -5.82
C PRO A 48 -6.00 -15.99 -6.11
N SER A 49 -7.01 -16.44 -5.36
CA SER A 49 -7.55 -17.79 -5.46
C SER A 49 -8.23 -18.12 -6.80
N TRP A 50 -8.57 -17.11 -7.59
CA TRP A 50 -9.25 -17.27 -8.89
C TRP A 50 -8.32 -17.40 -10.10
N LEU A 51 -7.00 -17.42 -9.92
CA LEU A 51 -6.07 -17.66 -11.02
C LEU A 51 -6.27 -19.08 -11.54
N ASP A 52 -6.34 -19.22 -12.86
CA ASP A 52 -6.53 -20.48 -13.53
C ASP A 52 -5.62 -20.60 -14.75
N GLU A 53 -4.72 -21.60 -14.69
CA GLU A 53 -3.79 -21.89 -15.79
C GLU A 53 -4.52 -22.51 -17.00
N GLU A 54 -5.61 -23.28 -16.80
CA GLU A 54 -6.36 -23.93 -17.87
C GLU A 54 -7.18 -22.90 -18.66
N ASP A 55 -7.85 -21.98 -17.96
CA ASP A 55 -8.62 -20.88 -18.57
C ASP A 55 -7.75 -19.65 -18.94
N HIS A 56 -6.45 -19.70 -18.66
CA HIS A 56 -5.50 -18.62 -18.92
C HIS A 56 -5.93 -17.29 -18.24
N ILE A 57 -6.37 -17.37 -16.98
CA ILE A 57 -6.69 -16.19 -16.17
C ILE A 57 -5.44 -15.78 -15.41
N ASP A 58 -4.91 -14.61 -15.79
CA ASP A 58 -3.78 -13.95 -15.16
C ASP A 58 -4.26 -12.73 -14.35
N THR A 59 -3.48 -12.29 -13.35
CA THR A 59 -3.81 -11.09 -12.59
C THR A 59 -3.11 -9.86 -13.13
N VAL A 60 -3.84 -8.75 -13.17
CA VAL A 60 -3.30 -7.38 -13.37
C VAL A 60 -2.64 -6.87 -12.08
N ASN A 61 -2.93 -7.50 -10.96
CA ASN A 61 -2.53 -7.09 -9.60
C ASN A 61 -2.92 -5.63 -9.30
N PHE A 62 -4.15 -5.27 -9.61
CA PHE A 62 -4.63 -3.90 -9.46
C PHE A 62 -4.79 -3.51 -7.98
N ALA A 63 -4.98 -4.47 -7.08
CA ALA A 63 -4.99 -4.25 -5.62
C ALA A 63 -3.69 -3.61 -5.12
N LYS A 64 -2.54 -4.08 -5.62
CA LYS A 64 -1.24 -3.47 -5.31
C LYS A 64 -1.15 -2.03 -5.81
N ALA A 65 -1.65 -1.76 -7.03
CA ALA A 65 -1.67 -0.41 -7.59
C ALA A 65 -2.51 0.54 -6.73
N ILE A 66 -3.67 0.10 -6.24
CA ILE A 66 -4.53 0.86 -5.32
C ILE A 66 -3.79 1.19 -4.02
N CYS A 67 -3.17 0.20 -3.37
CA CYS A 67 -2.44 0.40 -2.11
C CYS A 67 -1.26 1.35 -2.29
N SER A 68 -0.50 1.18 -3.37
CA SER A 68 0.66 2.04 -3.69
C SER A 68 0.25 3.48 -3.98
N GLU A 69 -0.86 3.68 -4.71
CA GLU A 69 -1.39 5.00 -5.01
C GLU A 69 -1.95 5.68 -3.75
N THR A 70 -2.66 4.94 -2.90
CA THR A 70 -3.15 5.43 -1.60
C THR A 70 -1.99 5.90 -0.73
N ALA A 71 -0.94 5.10 -0.60
CA ALA A 71 0.26 5.47 0.17
C ALA A 71 0.98 6.70 -0.42
N ARG A 72 1.06 6.78 -1.75
CA ARG A 72 1.65 7.92 -2.45
C ARG A 72 0.91 9.21 -2.15
N LEU A 73 -0.41 9.20 -2.24
CA LEU A 73 -1.25 10.38 -1.98
C LEU A 73 -1.27 10.75 -0.49
N ALA A 74 -1.31 9.76 0.40
CA ALA A 74 -1.28 10.00 1.84
C ALA A 74 -0.02 10.74 2.28
N LEU A 75 1.12 10.45 1.66
CA LEU A 75 2.41 11.05 2.02
C LEU A 75 2.85 12.20 1.13
N LEU A 76 2.02 12.59 0.17
CA LEU A 76 2.35 13.71 -0.72
C LEU A 76 2.50 15.01 0.07
N GLY A 77 3.71 15.62 0.02
CA GLY A 77 4.02 16.86 0.71
C GLY A 77 4.05 16.76 2.24
N THR A 78 4.06 15.55 2.80
CA THR A 78 4.08 15.36 4.26
C THR A 78 5.42 15.75 4.86
N SER A 79 5.38 16.52 5.96
CA SER A 79 6.53 16.74 6.84
C SER A 79 6.15 16.51 8.31
N ILE A 80 7.10 15.99 9.08
CA ILE A 80 6.94 15.69 10.51
C ILE A 80 8.02 16.48 11.25
N LYS A 81 7.60 17.37 12.14
CA LYS A 81 8.52 18.22 12.92
C LYS A 81 8.26 18.05 14.40
N LEU A 82 9.35 17.84 15.14
CA LEU A 82 9.35 17.81 16.59
C LEU A 82 10.30 18.92 17.08
N ASP A 83 9.76 19.86 17.82
CA ASP A 83 10.49 21.02 18.34
C ASP A 83 10.29 21.19 19.85
N GLY A 84 11.22 21.88 20.53
CA GLY A 84 11.06 22.36 21.90
C GLY A 84 12.18 22.01 22.89
N SER A 85 12.96 20.95 22.66
CA SER A 85 14.02 20.53 23.61
C SER A 85 15.01 19.56 22.99
N ALA A 86 16.10 19.23 23.71
CA ALA A 86 17.02 18.15 23.31
C ALA A 86 16.33 16.78 23.20
N ARG A 87 15.22 16.56 23.91
CA ARG A 87 14.35 15.39 23.73
C ARG A 87 13.70 15.42 22.35
N ALA A 88 13.17 16.57 21.93
CA ALA A 88 12.58 16.75 20.61
C ALA A 88 13.59 16.49 19.49
N GLU A 89 14.83 16.96 19.61
CA GLU A 89 15.90 16.71 18.64
C GLU A 89 16.19 15.22 18.49
N TRP A 90 16.26 14.50 19.61
CA TRP A 90 16.48 13.05 19.58
C TRP A 90 15.31 12.32 18.91
N LEU A 91 14.06 12.68 19.27
CA LEU A 91 12.85 12.11 18.69
C LEU A 91 12.78 12.41 17.18
N GLN A 92 13.12 13.63 16.76
CA GLN A 92 13.19 14.03 15.35
C GLN A 92 14.14 13.12 14.58
N ALA A 93 15.33 12.88 15.11
CA ALA A 93 16.31 12.00 14.48
C ALA A 93 15.84 10.54 14.36
N GLN A 94 14.99 10.04 15.29
CA GLN A 94 14.36 8.73 15.14
C GLN A 94 13.26 8.74 14.07
N MET A 95 12.43 9.79 14.03
CA MET A 95 11.35 9.92 13.04
C MET A 95 11.88 10.11 11.62
N GLU A 96 13.04 10.70 11.42
CA GLU A 96 13.70 10.77 10.11
C GLU A 96 14.02 9.39 9.54
N LYS A 97 14.43 8.44 10.39
CA LYS A 97 14.67 7.03 9.96
C LYS A 97 13.38 6.36 9.48
N VAL A 98 12.26 6.66 10.17
CA VAL A 98 10.92 6.17 9.79
C VAL A 98 10.50 6.75 8.45
N TYR A 99 10.73 8.03 8.23
CA TYR A 99 10.26 8.74 7.05
C TYR A 99 10.72 8.12 5.73
N TYR A 100 11.96 7.63 5.66
CA TYR A 100 12.48 6.96 4.46
C TYR A 100 11.75 5.68 4.08
N GLN A 101 11.15 4.98 5.05
CA GLN A 101 10.45 3.72 4.84
C GLN A 101 8.92 3.89 4.87
N LEU A 102 8.44 5.05 5.32
CA LEU A 102 7.05 5.29 5.66
C LEU A 102 6.10 4.99 4.49
N ARG A 103 6.50 5.31 3.25
CA ARG A 103 5.68 5.05 2.06
C ARG A 103 5.40 3.55 1.87
N HIS A 104 6.41 2.71 2.02
CA HIS A 104 6.23 1.25 1.91
C HIS A 104 5.42 0.71 3.08
N TRP A 105 5.64 1.25 4.28
CA TRP A 105 4.89 0.83 5.45
C TRP A 105 3.40 1.19 5.34
N VAL A 106 3.09 2.40 4.87
CA VAL A 106 1.70 2.79 4.62
C VAL A 106 1.06 1.95 3.52
N GLU A 107 1.79 1.60 2.47
CA GLU A 107 1.33 0.68 1.43
C GLU A 107 0.96 -0.68 2.04
N TYR A 108 1.82 -1.25 2.90
CA TYR A 108 1.51 -2.48 3.63
C TYR A 108 0.33 -2.30 4.59
N GLY A 109 0.25 -1.18 5.31
CA GLY A 109 -0.90 -0.86 6.15
C GLY A 109 -2.23 -0.85 5.38
N CYS A 110 -2.23 -0.28 4.17
CA CYS A 110 -3.37 -0.30 3.26
C CYS A 110 -3.71 -1.71 2.77
N ALA A 111 -2.69 -2.54 2.50
CA ALA A 111 -2.85 -3.89 2.00
C ALA A 111 -3.32 -4.90 3.06
N TYR A 112 -2.87 -4.75 4.30
CA TYR A 112 -3.18 -5.64 5.42
C TYR A 112 -4.34 -5.10 6.28
N GLY A 113 -4.76 -3.86 6.08
CA GLY A 113 -5.81 -3.20 6.86
C GLY A 113 -5.37 -2.71 8.24
N THR A 114 -4.39 -3.37 8.85
CA THR A 114 -3.82 -2.99 10.14
C THR A 114 -2.32 -3.23 10.15
N MET A 115 -1.57 -2.28 10.69
CA MET A 115 -0.14 -2.43 10.96
C MET A 115 0.21 -1.78 12.31
N ILE A 116 1.30 -2.25 12.91
CA ILE A 116 1.85 -1.71 14.15
C ILE A 116 3.29 -1.28 13.93
N LEU A 117 3.64 -0.09 14.40
CA LEU A 117 5.01 0.42 14.45
C LEU A 117 5.50 0.38 15.90
N LYS A 118 6.62 -0.28 16.16
CA LYS A 118 7.14 -0.46 17.51
C LYS A 118 8.64 -0.20 17.58
N PRO A 119 9.15 0.54 18.59
CA PRO A 119 10.58 0.62 18.87
C PRO A 119 11.14 -0.76 19.23
N ASN A 120 12.28 -1.13 18.65
CA ASN A 120 12.99 -2.37 18.93
C ASN A 120 14.51 -2.11 19.03
N GLY A 121 14.96 -1.76 20.22
CA GLY A 121 16.34 -1.35 20.45
C GLY A 121 16.70 -0.07 19.69
N SER A 122 17.61 -0.16 18.71
CA SER A 122 18.04 0.98 17.88
C SER A 122 17.22 1.16 16.60
N SER A 123 16.30 0.23 16.32
CA SER A 123 15.42 0.23 15.13
C SER A 123 13.97 0.52 15.51
N ILE A 124 13.17 0.80 14.50
CA ILE A 124 11.73 0.82 14.58
C ILE A 124 11.25 -0.23 13.60
N ASP A 125 10.48 -1.18 14.09
CA ASP A 125 10.02 -2.31 13.32
C ASP A 125 8.56 -2.15 12.95
N LEU A 126 8.23 -2.57 11.72
CA LEU A 126 6.89 -2.74 11.24
C LEU A 126 6.40 -4.16 11.54
N TYR A 127 5.20 -4.27 12.08
CA TYR A 127 4.47 -5.51 12.23
C TYR A 127 3.20 -5.46 11.39
N THR A 128 3.09 -6.35 10.44
CA THR A 128 1.88 -6.60 9.65
C THR A 128 0.98 -7.60 10.37
N LEU A 129 -0.26 -7.72 9.93
CA LEU A 129 -1.30 -8.48 10.63
C LEU A 129 -0.96 -9.97 10.84
N ASP A 130 -0.06 -10.51 10.05
CA ASP A 130 0.49 -11.86 10.14
C ASP A 130 1.63 -12.01 11.17
N MET A 131 2.07 -10.89 11.78
CA MET A 131 3.19 -10.85 12.72
C MET A 131 2.77 -10.49 14.15
N PHE A 132 1.47 -10.36 14.42
CA PHE A 132 0.97 -10.07 15.76
C PHE A 132 -0.43 -10.60 16.00
N GLU A 133 -0.79 -10.80 17.28
CA GLU A 133 -2.12 -11.16 17.72
C GLU A 133 -2.62 -10.15 18.75
N ILE A 134 -3.84 -9.65 18.59
CA ILE A 134 -4.49 -8.75 19.56
C ILE A 134 -5.22 -9.59 20.61
N THR A 135 -4.97 -9.31 21.87
CA THR A 135 -5.55 -10.05 23.01
C THR A 135 -6.52 -9.23 23.84
N HIS A 136 -6.30 -7.91 23.94
CA HIS A 136 -7.15 -7.02 24.75
C HIS A 136 -7.34 -5.68 24.07
N THR A 137 -8.54 -5.11 24.23
CA THR A 137 -8.88 -3.76 23.79
C THR A 137 -9.67 -3.03 24.87
N SER A 138 -9.52 -1.70 24.94
CA SER A 138 -10.35 -0.80 25.75
C SER A 138 -10.97 0.25 24.82
N GLY A 139 -12.21 -0.01 24.39
CA GLY A 139 -12.83 0.75 23.34
C GLY A 139 -12.06 0.60 22.02
N ASP A 140 -11.63 1.71 21.44
CA ASP A 140 -10.85 1.72 20.19
C ASP A 140 -9.33 1.49 20.40
N ARG A 141 -8.87 1.52 21.65
CA ARG A 141 -7.46 1.34 21.97
C ARG A 141 -7.12 -0.15 22.10
N ILE A 142 -6.01 -0.53 21.45
CA ILE A 142 -5.45 -1.88 21.59
C ILE A 142 -4.50 -1.88 22.78
N ASP A 143 -4.83 -2.65 23.83
CA ASP A 143 -4.11 -2.70 25.10
C ASP A 143 -3.29 -3.97 25.28
N GLY A 144 -3.57 -5.02 24.55
CA GLY A 144 -2.83 -6.27 24.61
C GLY A 144 -2.48 -6.80 23.23
N VAL A 145 -1.18 -7.05 22.99
CA VAL A 145 -0.66 -7.56 21.71
C VAL A 145 0.48 -8.52 21.95
N ILE A 146 0.48 -9.64 21.25
CA ILE A 146 1.60 -10.56 21.16
C ILE A 146 2.27 -10.34 19.83
N PHE A 147 3.54 -9.94 19.83
CA PHE A 147 4.37 -9.76 18.65
C PHE A 147 5.19 -11.01 18.36
N HIS A 148 5.22 -11.42 17.12
CA HIS A 148 6.01 -12.54 16.64
C HIS A 148 7.31 -12.03 16.03
N ASN A 149 8.43 -12.43 16.61
CA ASN A 149 9.77 -12.08 16.13
C ASN A 149 10.54 -13.36 15.84
N TRP A 150 11.25 -13.43 14.72
CA TRP A 150 12.08 -14.57 14.40
C TRP A 150 13.42 -14.15 13.82
N LYS A 151 14.46 -14.97 14.11
CA LYS A 151 15.78 -14.81 13.53
C LYS A 151 16.33 -16.17 13.09
N GLN A 152 16.86 -16.22 11.89
CA GLN A 152 17.57 -17.39 11.38
C GLN A 152 19.01 -17.37 11.90
N VAL A 153 19.50 -18.50 12.43
CA VAL A 153 20.84 -18.64 12.99
C VAL A 153 21.65 -19.71 12.27
N GLY A 154 21.00 -20.57 11.49
CA GLY A 154 21.62 -21.61 10.67
C GLY A 154 20.74 -21.96 9.48
N GLU A 155 21.17 -22.91 8.62
CA GLU A 155 20.41 -23.26 7.43
C GLU A 155 18.95 -23.72 7.70
N LYS A 156 18.74 -24.38 8.85
CA LYS A 156 17.42 -24.91 9.28
C LYS A 156 17.14 -24.64 10.75
N GLN A 157 17.71 -23.58 11.31
CA GLN A 157 17.49 -23.22 12.71
C GLN A 157 16.97 -21.80 12.80
N TRP A 158 15.81 -21.67 13.45
CA TRP A 158 15.14 -20.40 13.67
C TRP A 158 14.84 -20.22 15.14
N TYR A 159 15.20 -19.07 15.68
CA TYR A 159 14.69 -18.65 16.97
C TYR A 159 13.42 -17.83 16.77
N THR A 160 12.37 -18.16 17.52
CA THR A 160 11.12 -17.41 17.60
C THR A 160 11.02 -16.78 18.98
N ARG A 161 10.71 -15.48 19.04
CA ARG A 161 10.40 -14.77 20.28
C ARG A 161 8.97 -14.23 20.18
N LEU A 162 8.13 -14.66 21.11
CA LEU A 162 6.79 -14.12 21.35
C LEU A 162 6.91 -13.05 22.44
N GLU A 163 6.61 -11.81 22.09
CA GLU A 163 6.72 -10.64 22.96
C GLU A 163 5.31 -10.14 23.27
N TYR A 164 4.84 -10.41 24.48
CA TYR A 164 3.48 -10.07 24.90
C TYR A 164 3.46 -8.77 25.68
N HIS A 165 2.82 -7.76 25.14
CA HIS A 165 2.57 -6.45 25.74
C HIS A 165 1.13 -6.38 26.25
N ARG A 166 0.92 -5.93 27.49
CA ARG A 166 -0.42 -5.76 28.07
C ARG A 166 -0.44 -4.78 29.23
N PHE A 167 -1.61 -4.21 29.48
CA PHE A 167 -1.88 -3.52 30.73
C PHE A 167 -2.44 -4.49 31.78
N GLU A 168 -1.90 -4.43 33.00
CA GLU A 168 -2.39 -5.13 34.18
C GLU A 168 -2.55 -4.13 35.31
N GLY A 169 -3.78 -3.58 35.48
CA GLY A 169 -4.02 -2.47 36.39
C GLY A 169 -3.18 -1.24 36.01
N ASP A 170 -2.38 -0.76 36.96
CA ASP A 170 -1.51 0.42 36.75
C ASP A 170 -0.14 0.11 36.10
N LEU A 171 0.08 -1.17 35.81
CA LEU A 171 1.36 -1.62 35.23
C LEU A 171 1.21 -1.99 33.76
N TYR A 172 2.16 -1.54 32.95
CA TYR A 172 2.37 -2.05 31.62
C TYR A 172 3.41 -3.16 31.66
N ARG A 173 3.01 -4.37 31.29
CA ARG A 173 3.85 -5.56 31.40
C ARG A 173 4.24 -6.08 30.01
N ILE A 174 5.50 -6.46 29.89
CA ILE A 174 6.08 -7.12 28.70
C ILE A 174 6.60 -8.48 29.13
N THR A 175 6.15 -9.54 28.49
CA THR A 175 6.62 -10.91 28.74
C THR A 175 7.19 -11.49 27.45
N ASN A 176 8.42 -12.02 27.50
CA ASN A 176 9.10 -12.64 26.38
C ASN A 176 9.16 -14.16 26.58
N LYS A 177 8.73 -14.92 25.59
CA LYS A 177 8.94 -16.37 25.51
C LYS A 177 9.72 -16.70 24.23
N CYS A 178 10.74 -17.53 24.35
CA CYS A 178 11.64 -17.85 23.24
C CYS A 178 11.60 -19.34 22.91
N TYR A 179 11.70 -19.64 21.62
CA TYR A 179 11.60 -20.99 21.09
C TYR A 179 12.66 -21.21 20.02
N LEU A 180 13.06 -22.49 19.86
CA LEU A 180 13.92 -22.95 18.78
C LEU A 180 13.14 -23.92 17.88
N GLY A 181 13.14 -23.67 16.58
CA GLY A 181 12.43 -24.46 15.58
C GLY A 181 13.18 -24.57 14.27
N ASP A 182 12.55 -25.27 13.32
CA ASP A 182 13.10 -25.56 11.98
C ASP A 182 12.66 -24.53 10.93
N LYS A 183 11.71 -23.65 11.26
CA LYS A 183 11.12 -22.64 10.38
C LYS A 183 10.78 -21.38 11.16
N PRO A 184 10.52 -20.24 10.49
CA PRO A 184 10.02 -19.04 11.14
C PRO A 184 8.75 -19.33 11.94
N ASP A 185 8.58 -18.65 13.06
CA ASP A 185 7.42 -18.74 13.97
C ASP A 185 7.10 -20.15 14.50
N ASP A 186 8.12 -21.00 14.62
CA ASP A 186 7.99 -22.35 15.17
C ASP A 186 8.23 -22.31 16.70
N THR A 187 7.30 -22.87 17.47
CA THR A 187 7.31 -22.93 18.95
C THR A 187 7.57 -24.35 19.50
N LYS A 188 8.24 -25.21 18.73
CA LYS A 188 8.45 -26.62 19.12
C LYS A 188 9.21 -26.80 20.44
N LYS A 189 10.24 -26.02 20.68
CA LYS A 189 11.12 -26.18 21.83
C LYS A 189 11.34 -24.85 22.53
N ALA A 190 10.80 -24.70 23.74
CA ALA A 190 11.08 -23.56 24.57
C ALA A 190 12.58 -23.50 24.95
N VAL A 191 13.15 -22.31 24.93
CA VAL A 191 14.53 -22.02 25.28
C VAL A 191 14.63 -20.75 26.12
N ASP A 192 15.64 -20.69 26.98
CA ASP A 192 15.94 -19.51 27.77
C ASP A 192 16.33 -18.35 26.85
N ILE A 193 15.77 -17.15 27.08
CA ILE A 193 16.08 -15.93 26.32
C ILE A 193 17.57 -15.63 26.29
N LYS A 194 18.29 -15.96 27.38
CA LYS A 194 19.75 -15.77 27.49
C LYS A 194 20.56 -16.64 26.53
N SER A 195 19.95 -17.70 25.97
CA SER A 195 20.57 -18.56 24.95
C SER A 195 20.22 -18.16 23.52
N THR A 196 19.55 -17.04 23.32
CA THR A 196 19.01 -16.57 22.03
C THR A 196 19.69 -15.29 21.56
N PRO A 197 19.52 -14.86 20.32
CA PRO A 197 19.99 -13.56 19.84
C PRO A 197 19.38 -12.33 20.54
N TRP A 198 18.49 -12.54 21.50
CA TRP A 198 17.86 -11.52 22.36
C TRP A 198 18.32 -11.62 23.82
N ASP A 199 19.52 -12.12 24.07
CA ASP A 199 20.11 -12.31 25.41
C ASP A 199 20.21 -11.03 26.24
N TYR A 200 20.20 -9.86 25.60
CA TYR A 200 20.18 -8.55 26.22
C TYR A 200 18.80 -8.16 26.82
N LEU A 201 17.73 -8.87 26.48
CA LEU A 201 16.39 -8.63 27.01
C LEU A 201 16.15 -9.45 28.31
N SER A 202 15.11 -9.04 29.04
CA SER A 202 14.57 -9.78 30.20
C SER A 202 13.35 -10.60 29.77
N GLU A 203 13.10 -11.71 30.46
CA GLU A 203 11.88 -12.50 30.25
C GLU A 203 10.65 -11.68 30.60
N GLU A 204 10.73 -10.90 31.69
CA GLU A 204 9.66 -10.00 32.10
C GLU A 204 10.19 -8.59 32.37
N ALA A 205 9.36 -7.60 32.02
CA ALA A 205 9.53 -6.21 32.37
C ALA A 205 8.18 -5.61 32.76
N ALA A 206 8.18 -4.70 33.73
CA ALA A 206 6.98 -3.97 34.13
C ALA A 206 7.32 -2.48 34.26
N ILE A 207 6.46 -1.64 33.70
CA ILE A 207 6.62 -0.18 33.66
C ILE A 207 5.35 0.42 34.29
N ALA A 208 5.53 1.27 35.30
CA ALA A 208 4.43 1.95 35.96
C ALA A 208 4.06 3.27 35.27
N ASN A 209 2.86 3.75 35.50
CA ASN A 209 2.35 5.04 35.05
C ASN A 209 2.37 5.22 33.52
N MET A 210 2.06 4.17 32.80
CA MET A 210 1.91 4.20 31.35
C MET A 210 0.48 4.61 30.95
N GLU A 211 0.35 5.62 30.09
CA GLU A 211 -0.93 6.10 29.57
C GLU A 211 -1.33 5.38 28.28
N GLN A 212 -0.34 5.01 27.45
CA GLN A 212 -0.54 4.40 26.15
C GLN A 212 0.41 3.19 25.99
N PRO A 213 0.11 2.25 25.08
CA PRO A 213 1.01 1.14 24.78
C PRO A 213 2.30 1.63 24.11
N LEU A 214 3.35 0.80 24.17
CA LEU A 214 4.67 1.10 23.58
C LEU A 214 4.74 0.82 22.09
N PHE A 215 3.68 1.15 21.36
CA PHE A 215 3.60 1.02 19.91
C PHE A 215 2.53 1.94 19.33
N GLY A 216 2.68 2.29 18.07
CA GLY A 216 1.67 3.01 17.30
C GLY A 216 0.88 2.06 16.39
N VAL A 217 -0.43 2.22 16.32
CA VAL A 217 -1.32 1.38 15.51
C VAL A 217 -1.91 2.20 14.38
N PHE A 218 -1.72 1.73 13.15
CA PHE A 218 -2.45 2.19 11.99
C PHE A 218 -3.57 1.21 11.66
N ARG A 219 -4.76 1.74 11.43
CA ARG A 219 -5.91 1.01 10.90
C ARG A 219 -6.48 1.79 9.73
N THR A 220 -6.87 1.11 8.66
CA THR A 220 -7.59 1.73 7.55
C THR A 220 -8.87 2.40 8.04
N PRO A 221 -9.30 3.51 7.40
CA PRO A 221 -10.45 4.28 7.88
C PRO A 221 -11.79 3.60 7.65
N GLN A 222 -11.85 2.57 6.80
CA GLN A 222 -13.09 1.87 6.46
C GLN A 222 -13.64 1.10 7.65
N ALA A 223 -14.97 1.06 7.76
CA ALA A 223 -15.64 0.24 8.77
C ALA A 223 -15.44 -1.25 8.48
N ASN A 224 -15.20 -2.05 9.52
CA ASN A 224 -15.14 -3.50 9.39
C ASN A 224 -16.56 -4.06 9.31
N ASN A 225 -17.01 -4.42 8.12
CA ASN A 225 -18.34 -4.98 7.85
C ASN A 225 -18.39 -6.51 7.97
N LEU A 226 -17.24 -7.17 8.17
CA LEU A 226 -17.18 -8.62 8.43
C LEU A 226 -17.37 -8.90 9.92
N GLU A 227 -16.77 -8.07 10.78
CA GLU A 227 -16.79 -8.22 12.21
C GLU A 227 -16.84 -6.84 12.88
N MET A 228 -18.05 -6.34 13.13
CA MET A 228 -18.30 -4.94 13.52
C MET A 228 -17.56 -4.48 14.78
N ASN A 229 -17.26 -5.38 15.71
CA ASN A 229 -16.54 -5.08 16.95
C ASN A 229 -15.06 -5.46 16.90
N SER A 230 -14.56 -5.83 15.74
CA SER A 230 -13.16 -6.20 15.56
C SER A 230 -12.24 -4.98 15.68
N PRO A 231 -11.12 -5.10 16.39
CA PRO A 231 -10.11 -4.06 16.44
C PRO A 231 -9.30 -3.94 15.14
N PHE A 232 -9.55 -4.80 14.16
CA PHE A 232 -8.84 -4.83 12.89
C PHE A 232 -9.52 -3.94 11.85
N GLY A 233 -8.70 -3.18 11.10
CA GLY A 233 -9.11 -2.56 9.85
C GLY A 233 -9.12 -3.58 8.71
N LEU A 234 -9.89 -3.30 7.67
CA LEU A 234 -9.90 -4.10 6.44
C LEU A 234 -8.92 -3.53 5.41
N PRO A 235 -8.31 -4.35 4.53
CA PRO A 235 -7.60 -3.87 3.35
C PRO A 235 -8.41 -2.84 2.57
N VAL A 236 -7.78 -1.77 2.09
CA VAL A 236 -8.50 -0.66 1.43
C VAL A 236 -9.31 -1.09 0.21
N PHE A 237 -8.94 -2.19 -0.43
CA PHE A 237 -9.63 -2.77 -1.59
C PHE A 237 -10.61 -3.91 -1.25
N SER A 238 -10.80 -4.21 0.04
CA SER A 238 -11.60 -5.38 0.49
C SER A 238 -13.04 -5.38 -0.04
N GLU A 239 -13.67 -4.22 -0.20
CA GLU A 239 -15.02 -4.09 -0.73
C GLU A 239 -15.09 -4.28 -2.26
N ALA A 240 -13.95 -4.22 -2.95
CA ALA A 240 -13.86 -4.31 -4.40
C ALA A 240 -13.28 -5.67 -4.90
N VAL A 241 -13.17 -6.66 -4.03
CA VAL A 241 -12.54 -7.96 -4.37
C VAL A 241 -13.25 -8.66 -5.54
N GLN A 242 -14.59 -8.58 -5.61
CA GLN A 242 -15.33 -9.17 -6.72
C GLN A 242 -15.02 -8.49 -8.06
N GLU A 243 -14.96 -7.16 -8.05
CA GLU A 243 -14.64 -6.37 -9.25
C GLU A 243 -13.17 -6.55 -9.67
N LEU A 244 -12.26 -6.75 -8.71
CA LEU A 244 -10.85 -7.09 -9.02
C LEU A 244 -10.76 -8.44 -9.75
N ARG A 245 -11.52 -9.44 -9.30
CA ARG A 245 -11.63 -10.72 -10.02
C ARG A 245 -12.17 -10.54 -11.43
N ASP A 246 -13.28 -9.78 -11.57
CA ASP A 246 -13.91 -9.56 -12.87
C ASP A 246 -12.98 -8.76 -13.81
N LEU A 247 -12.16 -7.85 -13.27
CA LEU A 247 -11.13 -7.13 -14.00
C LEU A 247 -10.04 -8.07 -14.54
N ASP A 248 -9.51 -8.98 -13.70
CA ASP A 248 -8.51 -9.96 -14.11
C ASP A 248 -9.06 -10.86 -15.24
N ILE A 249 -10.31 -11.32 -15.13
CA ILE A 249 -10.98 -12.11 -16.16
C ILE A 249 -11.17 -11.29 -17.46
N ALA A 250 -11.64 -10.05 -17.36
CA ALA A 250 -11.86 -9.20 -18.52
C ALA A 250 -10.56 -8.89 -19.25
N TYR A 251 -9.49 -8.59 -18.51
CA TYR A 251 -8.18 -8.32 -19.04
C TYR A 251 -7.56 -9.54 -19.72
N SER A 252 -7.62 -10.71 -19.09
CA SER A 252 -7.11 -11.98 -19.62
C SER A 252 -7.83 -12.37 -20.91
N ARG A 253 -9.17 -12.22 -20.95
CA ARG A 253 -9.96 -12.46 -22.16
C ARG A 253 -9.62 -11.50 -23.29
N ASN A 254 -9.37 -10.23 -22.99
CA ASN A 254 -8.93 -9.24 -23.99
C ASN A 254 -7.54 -9.61 -24.53
N ALA A 255 -6.59 -9.99 -23.69
CA ALA A 255 -5.26 -10.42 -24.10
C ALA A 255 -5.33 -11.70 -24.97
N LYS A 256 -6.20 -12.65 -24.62
CA LYS A 256 -6.42 -13.88 -25.38
C LYS A 256 -7.01 -13.58 -26.77
N GLU A 257 -8.03 -12.69 -26.86
CA GLU A 257 -8.60 -12.30 -28.14
C GLU A 257 -7.57 -11.63 -29.06
N ILE A 258 -6.75 -10.73 -28.53
CA ILE A 258 -5.66 -10.10 -29.28
C ILE A 258 -4.68 -11.17 -29.80
N LYS A 259 -4.36 -12.16 -28.97
CA LYS A 259 -3.47 -13.27 -29.35
C LYS A 259 -4.09 -14.17 -30.42
N ASP A 260 -5.39 -14.46 -30.30
CA ASP A 260 -6.13 -15.37 -31.17
C ASP A 260 -6.63 -14.68 -32.45
N SER A 261 -6.64 -13.34 -32.52
CA SER A 261 -7.08 -12.54 -33.67
C SER A 261 -6.10 -12.50 -34.83
N LYS A 262 -5.21 -13.49 -34.94
CA LYS A 262 -4.32 -13.62 -36.07
C LYS A 262 -5.13 -13.84 -37.33
N ARG A 263 -4.71 -13.17 -38.40
CA ARG A 263 -5.21 -13.45 -39.77
C ARG A 263 -4.97 -14.93 -40.07
N LEU A 264 -6.03 -15.65 -40.34
CA LEU A 264 -5.99 -17.06 -40.72
C LEU A 264 -6.37 -17.17 -42.20
N VAL A 265 -5.57 -17.88 -42.95
CA VAL A 265 -5.88 -18.21 -44.34
C VAL A 265 -6.16 -19.72 -44.43
N MET A 266 -7.36 -20.09 -44.82
CA MET A 266 -7.70 -21.46 -45.10
C MET A 266 -7.45 -21.73 -46.58
N LEU A 267 -6.63 -22.74 -46.88
CA LEU A 267 -6.31 -23.15 -48.22
C LEU A 267 -6.69 -24.63 -48.44
N ASP A 268 -7.29 -24.92 -49.62
CA ASP A 268 -7.53 -26.28 -50.03
C ASP A 268 -6.18 -26.95 -50.41
N ALA A 269 -5.79 -27.93 -49.62
CA ALA A 269 -4.52 -28.62 -49.76
C ALA A 269 -4.39 -29.44 -51.05
N ASP A 270 -5.49 -29.98 -51.55
CA ASP A 270 -5.47 -30.83 -52.75
C ASP A 270 -5.24 -30.04 -54.03
N ARG A 271 -5.54 -28.74 -54.03
CA ARG A 271 -5.33 -27.85 -55.20
C ARG A 271 -3.98 -27.12 -55.18
N LEU A 272 -3.26 -27.15 -54.09
CA LEU A 272 -1.95 -26.51 -53.97
C LEU A 272 -0.79 -27.39 -54.44
N LEU A 273 -1.04 -28.66 -54.69
CA LEU A 273 0.00 -29.61 -55.08
C LEU A 273 -0.17 -30.05 -56.53
N PRO A 274 0.75 -29.70 -57.45
CA PRO A 274 0.80 -30.33 -58.77
C PRO A 274 1.23 -31.79 -58.59
N GLY A 275 0.27 -32.72 -58.63
CA GLY A 275 0.57 -34.15 -58.62
C GLY A 275 0.17 -34.97 -57.41
N GLY A 276 -0.74 -34.53 -56.57
CA GLY A 276 -1.45 -35.41 -55.61
C GLY A 276 -0.64 -36.13 -54.51
N GLY A 277 0.47 -35.57 -54.08
CA GLY A 277 1.32 -36.21 -53.08
C GLY A 277 1.46 -35.40 -51.77
N TYR A 278 1.07 -36.00 -50.67
CA TYR A 278 1.15 -35.45 -49.30
C TYR A 278 2.59 -35.19 -48.77
N GLY A 279 3.61 -35.50 -49.54
CA GLY A 279 4.98 -35.61 -49.00
C GLY A 279 5.74 -34.27 -48.77
N ASN A 280 5.30 -33.15 -49.30
CA ASN A 280 6.10 -31.93 -49.28
C ASN A 280 5.55 -30.76 -48.46
N LEU A 281 4.34 -30.90 -47.90
CA LEU A 281 3.76 -29.82 -47.07
C LEU A 281 4.32 -29.81 -45.64
N GLU A 282 4.94 -30.91 -45.16
CA GLU A 282 5.59 -30.95 -43.85
C GLU A 282 6.85 -30.04 -43.74
N ARG A 283 7.40 -29.58 -44.88
CA ARG A 283 8.63 -28.77 -44.89
C ARG A 283 8.39 -27.24 -44.92
N VAL A 284 7.15 -26.83 -45.15
CA VAL A 284 6.83 -25.38 -45.09
C VAL A 284 6.16 -25.12 -43.77
N SER A 285 6.93 -24.60 -42.82
CA SER A 285 6.38 -24.04 -41.60
C SER A 285 5.61 -22.78 -41.97
N MET A 286 4.31 -22.92 -42.19
CA MET A 286 3.38 -21.84 -42.39
C MET A 286 2.52 -21.68 -41.15
N PRO A 287 2.97 -20.92 -40.14
CA PRO A 287 2.25 -20.84 -38.86
C PRO A 287 0.88 -20.17 -38.96
N ASP A 288 0.58 -19.48 -40.05
CA ASP A 288 -0.62 -18.67 -40.22
C ASP A 288 -1.63 -19.27 -41.23
N TYR A 289 -1.49 -20.57 -41.57
CA TYR A 289 -2.37 -21.26 -42.49
C TYR A 289 -3.04 -22.47 -41.80
N ILE A 290 -4.36 -22.58 -41.96
CA ILE A 290 -5.12 -23.76 -41.58
C ILE A 290 -5.37 -24.56 -42.87
N LYS A 291 -4.95 -25.81 -42.85
CA LYS A 291 -5.19 -26.79 -43.93
C LYS A 291 -6.64 -27.27 -43.87
N LEU A 292 -7.45 -26.96 -44.87
CA LEU A 292 -8.75 -27.62 -45.05
C LEU A 292 -8.50 -29.03 -45.53
N VAL A 293 -8.99 -29.98 -44.78
CA VAL A 293 -9.02 -31.41 -45.16
C VAL A 293 -10.45 -31.71 -45.53
N ASP A 294 -10.64 -32.04 -46.80
CA ASP A 294 -11.88 -32.58 -47.38
C ASP A 294 -13.07 -31.62 -47.49
N GLY A 295 -13.30 -31.14 -48.69
CA GLY A 295 -14.52 -30.50 -49.12
C GLY A 295 -14.72 -30.73 -50.61
N ASP A 296 -15.86 -31.31 -50.95
CA ASP A 296 -16.30 -31.44 -52.35
C ASP A 296 -16.59 -30.05 -52.93
N THR A 297 -15.51 -29.33 -53.25
CA THR A 297 -15.54 -27.94 -53.65
C THR A 297 -15.58 -27.81 -55.15
N THR A 298 -16.77 -27.53 -55.66
CA THR A 298 -17.03 -27.39 -57.11
C THR A 298 -16.80 -25.95 -57.66
N THR A 299 -16.49 -24.97 -56.82
CA THR A 299 -16.34 -23.56 -57.22
C THR A 299 -14.97 -22.96 -56.82
N ALA A 300 -14.43 -22.09 -57.64
CA ALA A 300 -13.13 -21.45 -57.42
C ALA A 300 -13.09 -20.54 -56.19
N SER A 301 -14.25 -20.13 -55.65
CA SER A 301 -14.38 -19.33 -54.44
C SER A 301 -14.08 -20.09 -53.15
N ASP A 302 -14.10 -21.44 -53.22
CA ASP A 302 -13.97 -22.31 -52.06
C ASP A 302 -12.51 -22.72 -51.78
N VAL A 303 -11.60 -22.32 -52.62
CA VAL A 303 -10.14 -22.66 -52.54
C VAL A 303 -9.41 -21.77 -51.50
N TYR A 304 -9.94 -20.59 -51.26
CA TYR A 304 -9.29 -19.62 -50.41
C TYR A 304 -10.31 -18.91 -49.53
N HIS A 305 -10.20 -19.11 -48.22
CA HIS A 305 -10.96 -18.40 -47.24
C HIS A 305 -10.03 -17.63 -46.32
N GLU A 306 -10.20 -16.33 -46.31
CA GLU A 306 -9.52 -15.45 -45.36
C GLU A 306 -10.44 -15.16 -44.18
N ILE A 307 -10.00 -15.56 -42.99
CA ILE A 307 -10.65 -15.20 -41.74
C ILE A 307 -9.82 -14.07 -41.13
N ASN A 308 -10.38 -12.90 -41.11
CA ASN A 308 -9.80 -11.73 -40.48
C ASN A 308 -10.73 -11.27 -39.34
N PRO A 309 -10.57 -11.81 -38.12
CA PRO A 309 -11.42 -11.46 -37.02
C PRO A 309 -11.35 -9.95 -36.72
N GLN A 310 -12.48 -9.28 -36.60
CA GLN A 310 -12.52 -7.90 -36.12
C GLN A 310 -12.38 -7.90 -34.61
N LEU A 311 -11.42 -7.13 -34.11
CA LEU A 311 -11.24 -6.90 -32.68
C LEU A 311 -12.34 -5.98 -32.15
N ASN A 312 -13.02 -6.40 -31.07
CA ASN A 312 -13.98 -5.58 -30.35
C ASN A 312 -13.30 -4.73 -29.26
N THR A 313 -12.15 -4.15 -29.55
CA THR A 313 -11.28 -3.48 -28.60
C THR A 313 -11.98 -2.34 -27.86
N ASP A 314 -12.76 -1.52 -28.56
CA ASP A 314 -13.45 -0.36 -27.96
C ASP A 314 -14.53 -0.79 -26.96
N THR A 315 -15.32 -1.81 -27.30
CA THR A 315 -16.36 -2.34 -26.41
C THR A 315 -15.74 -2.98 -25.16
N ARG A 316 -14.62 -3.70 -25.32
CA ARG A 316 -13.91 -4.29 -24.19
C ARG A 316 -13.24 -3.25 -23.30
N LEU A 317 -12.61 -2.24 -23.90
CA LEU A 317 -12.02 -1.14 -23.16
C LEU A 317 -13.07 -0.39 -22.35
N THR A 318 -14.26 -0.15 -22.93
CA THR A 318 -15.40 0.43 -22.22
C THR A 318 -15.81 -0.42 -21.01
N GLY A 319 -15.87 -1.75 -21.16
CA GLY A 319 -16.15 -2.67 -20.06
C GLY A 319 -15.10 -2.64 -18.97
N ILE A 320 -13.81 -2.66 -19.34
CA ILE A 320 -12.69 -2.55 -18.40
C ILE A 320 -12.73 -1.21 -17.65
N ASN A 321 -12.98 -0.10 -18.36
CA ASN A 321 -13.09 1.21 -17.73
C ASN A 321 -14.27 1.30 -16.75
N ALA A 322 -15.39 0.65 -17.04
CA ALA A 322 -16.52 0.56 -16.11
C ALA A 322 -16.14 -0.19 -14.82
N LEU A 323 -15.39 -1.31 -14.93
CA LEU A 323 -14.88 -2.04 -13.76
C LEU A 323 -13.88 -1.18 -12.96
N LEU A 324 -12.94 -0.51 -13.62
CA LEU A 324 -11.98 0.38 -12.96
C LEU A 324 -12.67 1.53 -12.22
N SER A 325 -13.70 2.12 -12.81
CA SER A 325 -14.53 3.17 -12.17
C SER A 325 -15.24 2.63 -10.92
N GLN A 326 -15.81 1.42 -11.01
CA GLN A 326 -16.51 0.78 -9.89
C GLN A 326 -15.55 0.41 -8.77
N ILE A 327 -14.37 -0.14 -9.09
CA ILE A 327 -13.31 -0.42 -8.12
C ILE A 327 -12.89 0.87 -7.43
N GLY A 328 -12.57 1.92 -8.18
CA GLY A 328 -12.19 3.22 -7.64
C GLY A 328 -13.26 3.76 -6.69
N TYR A 329 -14.53 3.73 -7.10
CA TYR A 329 -15.65 4.18 -6.27
C TYR A 329 -15.75 3.41 -4.95
N LYS A 330 -15.64 2.08 -4.96
CA LYS A 330 -15.72 1.26 -3.74
C LYS A 330 -14.56 1.50 -2.78
N VAL A 331 -13.37 1.74 -3.30
CA VAL A 331 -12.17 2.03 -2.49
C VAL A 331 -12.23 3.42 -1.86
N GLY A 332 -12.91 4.38 -2.48
CA GLY A 332 -13.00 5.78 -2.01
C GLY A 332 -12.38 6.79 -2.96
N PHE A 333 -11.91 6.37 -4.13
CA PHE A 333 -11.45 7.28 -5.17
C PHE A 333 -12.64 7.90 -5.94
N SER A 334 -12.38 9.04 -6.53
CA SER A 334 -13.35 9.71 -7.40
C SER A 334 -13.59 8.90 -8.67
N ASN A 335 -14.78 9.07 -9.25
CA ASN A 335 -15.14 8.38 -10.48
C ASN A 335 -14.16 8.75 -11.62
N GLY A 336 -13.73 7.75 -12.39
CA GLY A 336 -12.78 7.95 -13.48
C GLY A 336 -11.30 8.09 -13.08
N TYR A 337 -10.96 8.04 -11.79
CA TYR A 337 -9.57 8.19 -11.33
C TYR A 337 -8.61 7.18 -11.97
N PHE A 338 -9.03 5.94 -12.14
CA PHE A 338 -8.23 4.85 -12.71
C PHE A 338 -8.55 4.52 -14.17
N VAL A 339 -9.39 5.31 -14.83
CA VAL A 339 -9.87 5.02 -16.20
C VAL A 339 -8.82 5.38 -17.25
N PHE A 340 -8.70 4.55 -18.27
CA PHE A 340 -7.83 4.77 -19.41
C PHE A 340 -8.55 5.58 -20.50
N ASN A 341 -7.87 6.54 -21.10
CA ASN A 341 -8.32 7.28 -22.31
C ASN A 341 -9.58 8.15 -22.17
N GLU A 342 -9.92 8.66 -20.98
CA GLU A 342 -10.83 9.77 -20.95
C GLU A 342 -10.13 11.03 -21.47
N SER A 343 -10.56 11.49 -22.65
CA SER A 343 -10.22 12.84 -23.11
C SER A 343 -10.93 13.83 -22.19
N THR A 344 -10.23 14.31 -21.19
CA THR A 344 -10.71 15.42 -20.36
C THR A 344 -10.81 16.64 -21.26
N GLY A 345 -12.04 17.04 -21.59
CA GLY A 345 -12.27 18.39 -22.13
C GLY A 345 -11.68 19.44 -21.18
N ILE A 346 -11.58 20.69 -21.61
CA ILE A 346 -11.10 21.80 -20.80
C ILE A 346 -12.05 21.91 -19.58
N GLN A 347 -11.60 21.42 -18.42
CA GLN A 347 -12.31 21.54 -17.15
C GLN A 347 -11.80 22.77 -16.40
N THR A 348 -12.67 23.44 -15.67
CA THR A 348 -12.26 24.52 -14.76
C THR A 348 -11.67 23.91 -13.48
N ALA A 349 -10.74 24.62 -12.82
CA ALA A 349 -10.12 24.16 -11.56
C ALA A 349 -11.18 23.78 -10.50
N THR A 350 -12.28 24.54 -10.40
CA THR A 350 -13.38 24.26 -9.47
C THR A 350 -14.13 22.96 -9.80
N GLN A 351 -14.25 22.60 -11.08
CA GLN A 351 -14.83 21.32 -11.48
C GLN A 351 -13.90 20.16 -11.12
N VAL A 352 -12.62 20.30 -11.38
CA VAL A 352 -11.61 19.29 -11.01
C VAL A 352 -11.59 19.05 -9.49
N GLU A 353 -11.66 20.12 -8.69
CA GLU A 353 -11.75 20.00 -7.23
C GLU A 353 -13.03 19.28 -6.79
N ALA A 354 -14.19 19.64 -7.37
CA ALA A 354 -15.47 18.99 -7.06
C ALA A 354 -15.45 17.51 -7.45
N ASP A 355 -14.91 17.18 -8.62
CA ASP A 355 -14.81 15.80 -9.11
C ASP A 355 -13.83 14.98 -8.25
N GLN A 356 -12.78 15.59 -7.69
CA GLN A 356 -11.78 14.90 -6.86
C GLN A 356 -12.11 14.89 -5.36
N GLN A 357 -13.20 15.53 -4.94
CA GLN A 357 -13.57 15.68 -3.52
C GLN A 357 -13.56 14.36 -2.74
N ARG A 358 -14.03 13.27 -3.37
CA ARG A 358 -14.08 11.95 -2.75
C ARG A 358 -12.68 11.38 -2.48
N THR A 359 -11.77 11.47 -3.45
CA THR A 359 -10.37 11.05 -3.29
C THR A 359 -9.69 11.86 -2.18
N ILE A 360 -9.91 13.17 -2.15
CA ILE A 360 -9.34 14.06 -1.15
C ILE A 360 -9.80 13.65 0.25
N GLN A 361 -11.11 13.37 0.42
CA GLN A 361 -11.64 12.95 1.72
C GLN A 361 -11.08 11.59 2.13
N PHE A 362 -11.05 10.61 1.25
CA PHE A 362 -10.48 9.29 1.52
C PHE A 362 -9.00 9.39 1.95
N VAL A 363 -8.20 10.19 1.25
CA VAL A 363 -6.79 10.37 1.61
C VAL A 363 -6.63 11.11 2.94
N LYS A 364 -7.50 12.08 3.27
CA LYS A 364 -7.51 12.73 4.59
C LYS A 364 -7.81 11.72 5.69
N ASP A 365 -8.80 10.86 5.51
CA ASP A 365 -9.16 9.84 6.49
C ASP A 365 -7.99 8.86 6.74
N VAL A 366 -7.24 8.49 5.67
CA VAL A 366 -6.01 7.69 5.80
C VAL A 366 -4.91 8.45 6.55
N ARG A 367 -4.72 9.75 6.27
CA ARG A 367 -3.75 10.63 6.95
C ARG A 367 -4.05 10.76 8.44
N ASP A 368 -5.31 10.91 8.83
CA ASP A 368 -5.72 11.01 10.23
C ASP A 368 -5.38 9.73 11.00
N LYS A 369 -5.59 8.56 10.37
CA LYS A 369 -5.20 7.27 10.96
C LYS A 369 -3.68 7.10 11.05
N LEU A 370 -2.95 7.57 10.05
CA LEU A 370 -1.50 7.56 10.03
C LEU A 370 -0.92 8.50 11.12
N GLU A 371 -1.47 9.70 11.26
CA GLU A 371 -1.06 10.64 12.30
C GLU A 371 -1.25 10.02 13.69
N SER A 372 -2.39 9.41 13.96
CA SER A 372 -2.65 8.70 15.22
C SER A 372 -1.60 7.62 15.50
N CYS A 373 -1.24 6.82 14.49
CA CYS A 373 -0.20 5.80 14.60
C CYS A 373 1.17 6.41 14.93
N LEU A 374 1.56 7.46 14.23
CA LEU A 374 2.86 8.12 14.42
C LEU A 374 2.94 8.84 15.77
N ARG A 375 1.84 9.41 16.28
CA ARG A 375 1.77 9.96 17.64
C ARG A 375 1.99 8.89 18.69
N GLY A 376 1.37 7.70 18.53
CA GLY A 376 1.60 6.55 19.39
C GLY A 376 3.06 6.08 19.34
N LEU A 377 3.67 6.07 18.16
CA LEU A 377 5.09 5.74 18.00
C LEU A 377 6.01 6.76 18.69
N VAL A 378 5.73 8.07 18.56
CA VAL A 378 6.50 9.12 19.24
C VAL A 378 6.40 8.98 20.75
N TYR A 379 5.20 8.68 21.29
CA TYR A 379 5.01 8.39 22.72
C TYR A 379 5.86 7.18 23.16
N ALA A 380 5.82 6.09 22.40
CA ALA A 380 6.61 4.90 22.70
C ALA A 380 8.12 5.20 22.69
N LEU A 381 8.61 5.99 21.73
CA LEU A 381 10.01 6.43 21.67
C LEU A 381 10.39 7.34 22.84
N ASP A 382 9.50 8.23 23.28
CA ASP A 382 9.75 9.11 24.44
C ASP A 382 9.90 8.31 25.75
N VAL A 383 9.00 7.34 25.97
CA VAL A 383 9.12 6.41 27.10
C VAL A 383 10.42 5.61 27.02
N PHE A 384 10.74 5.11 25.83
CA PHE A 384 11.96 4.34 25.59
C PHE A 384 13.22 5.19 25.87
N ALA A 385 13.24 6.44 25.43
CA ALA A 385 14.33 7.37 25.69
C ALA A 385 14.46 7.68 27.20
N SER A 386 13.36 7.70 27.93
CA SER A 386 13.38 7.91 29.40
C SER A 386 13.90 6.68 30.14
N LEU A 387 13.48 5.47 29.76
CA LEU A 387 13.89 4.21 30.38
C LEU A 387 15.39 3.92 30.21
N TYR A 388 15.92 4.22 29.04
CA TYR A 388 17.31 3.94 28.68
C TYR A 388 18.23 5.17 28.74
N HIS A 389 17.74 6.31 29.25
CA HIS A 389 18.49 7.57 29.37
C HIS A 389 19.15 8.02 28.07
N LEU A 390 18.47 7.86 26.93
CA LEU A 390 19.01 8.14 25.59
C LEU A 390 19.02 9.64 25.25
N ALA A 391 18.14 10.42 25.89
CA ALA A 391 18.11 11.88 25.79
C ALA A 391 17.53 12.49 27.08
N PRO A 392 17.88 13.74 27.44
CA PRO A 392 17.32 14.40 28.61
C PRO A 392 15.81 14.54 28.52
N ASN A 393 15.12 14.53 29.65
CA ASN A 393 13.68 14.82 29.70
C ASN A 393 13.45 16.27 29.27
N GLY A 394 12.44 16.49 28.46
CA GLY A 394 12.07 17.80 27.95
C GLY A 394 10.70 17.81 27.31
N LYS A 395 10.07 18.97 27.28
CA LYS A 395 8.80 19.16 26.58
C LYS A 395 9.06 19.20 25.08
N TYR A 396 8.16 18.63 24.29
CA TYR A 396 8.19 18.68 22.84
C TYR A 396 6.79 18.88 22.28
N GLU A 397 6.74 19.45 21.10
CA GLU A 397 5.54 19.56 20.29
C GLU A 397 5.73 18.77 19.00
N VAL A 398 4.69 18.03 18.59
CA VAL A 398 4.72 17.26 17.35
C VAL A 398 3.75 17.88 16.37
N VAL A 399 4.28 18.36 15.26
CA VAL A 399 3.51 18.97 14.18
C VAL A 399 3.59 18.08 12.95
N PHE A 400 2.43 17.61 12.49
CA PHE A 400 2.28 16.93 11.21
C PHE A 400 1.73 17.92 10.20
N ASP A 401 2.49 18.15 9.14
CA ASP A 401 2.05 18.95 8.00
C ASP A 401 1.88 18.01 6.80
N PHE A 402 0.63 17.77 6.46
CA PHE A 402 0.28 17.00 5.27
C PHE A 402 0.03 17.99 4.14
N GLY A 403 0.88 17.97 3.14
CA GLY A 403 0.73 18.82 1.96
C GLY A 403 -0.66 18.75 1.34
N ASP A 404 -1.09 19.83 0.72
CA ASP A 404 -2.38 19.86 0.03
C ASP A 404 -2.35 18.92 -1.19
N ILE A 405 -3.30 18.00 -1.26
CA ILE A 405 -3.43 17.03 -2.35
C ILE A 405 -3.85 17.74 -3.65
N THR A 406 -4.57 18.84 -3.52
CA THR A 406 -5.06 19.67 -4.63
C THR A 406 -4.12 20.82 -4.97
N TYR A 407 -2.95 20.90 -4.30
CA TYR A 407 -2.05 22.02 -4.45
C TYR A 407 -1.59 22.18 -5.89
N ASN A 408 -2.16 23.17 -6.56
CA ASN A 408 -1.68 23.66 -7.83
C ASN A 408 -0.72 24.84 -7.58
N ARG A 409 0.57 24.57 -7.71
CA ARG A 409 1.63 25.56 -7.47
C ARG A 409 1.45 26.81 -8.32
N ASP A 410 1.00 26.64 -9.55
CA ASP A 410 0.85 27.76 -10.48
C ASP A 410 -0.33 28.67 -10.11
N GLU A 411 -1.46 28.09 -9.69
CA GLU A 411 -2.61 28.86 -9.22
C GLU A 411 -2.33 29.56 -7.90
N ASP A 412 -1.68 28.88 -6.96
CA ASP A 412 -1.27 29.50 -5.69
C ASP A 412 -0.27 30.64 -5.94
N ARG A 413 0.66 30.46 -6.87
CA ARG A 413 1.62 31.49 -7.29
C ARG A 413 0.92 32.71 -7.86
N VAL A 414 -0.08 32.52 -8.73
CA VAL A 414 -0.89 33.62 -9.30
C VAL A 414 -1.69 34.33 -8.21
N ARG A 415 -2.35 33.58 -7.33
CA ARG A 415 -3.13 34.11 -6.20
C ARG A 415 -2.25 34.91 -5.24
N TRP A 416 -1.08 34.38 -4.86
CA TRP A 416 -0.12 35.07 -4.00
C TRP A 416 0.45 36.32 -4.64
N TRP A 417 0.73 36.25 -5.96
CA TRP A 417 1.16 37.43 -6.69
C TRP A 417 0.08 38.51 -6.69
N GLY A 418 -1.18 38.14 -6.80
CA GLY A 418 -2.32 39.06 -6.62
C GLY A 418 -2.35 39.74 -5.24
N TYR A 419 -2.02 39.00 -4.17
CA TYR A 419 -1.90 39.60 -2.81
C TYR A 419 -0.73 40.56 -2.70
N VAL A 420 0.39 40.30 -3.34
CA VAL A 420 1.55 41.20 -3.39
C VAL A 420 1.17 42.46 -4.15
N GLN A 421 0.54 42.34 -5.33
CA GLN A 421 0.07 43.48 -6.11
C GLN A 421 -0.97 44.32 -5.37
N ALA A 422 -1.82 43.69 -4.57
CA ALA A 422 -2.81 44.36 -3.72
C ALA A 422 -2.21 44.98 -2.43
N GLY A 423 -0.90 44.87 -2.22
CA GLY A 423 -0.20 45.37 -1.03
C GLY A 423 -0.54 44.65 0.28
N LYS A 424 -1.19 43.45 0.21
CA LYS A 424 -1.61 42.71 1.39
C LYS A 424 -0.49 41.82 1.96
N VAL A 425 0.49 41.47 1.12
CA VAL A 425 1.63 40.62 1.50
C VAL A 425 2.90 41.25 0.95
N PRO A 426 3.99 41.35 1.75
CA PRO A 426 5.28 41.84 1.25
C PRO A 426 5.83 40.94 0.14
N ALA A 427 6.37 41.57 -0.92
CA ALA A 427 6.87 40.84 -2.11
C ALA A 427 7.96 39.78 -1.77
N TRP A 428 8.83 40.05 -0.79
CA TRP A 428 9.88 39.10 -0.40
C TRP A 428 9.34 37.74 0.06
N LYS A 429 8.13 37.69 0.68
CA LYS A 429 7.50 36.41 1.08
C LYS A 429 7.12 35.55 -0.10
N PHE A 430 6.80 36.15 -1.25
CA PHE A 430 6.54 35.44 -2.48
C PHE A 430 7.80 34.71 -2.98
N PHE A 431 8.94 35.40 -2.98
CA PHE A 431 10.21 34.82 -3.43
C PHE A 431 10.71 33.72 -2.50
N VAL A 432 10.55 33.86 -1.18
CA VAL A 432 10.84 32.79 -0.22
C VAL A 432 9.99 31.56 -0.49
N LYS A 433 8.67 31.75 -0.68
CA LYS A 433 7.72 30.64 -0.83
C LYS A 433 7.84 29.91 -2.17
N PHE A 434 7.97 30.63 -3.26
CA PHE A 434 7.86 30.05 -4.61
C PHE A 434 9.19 29.89 -5.33
N GLU A 435 10.19 30.69 -5.03
CA GLU A 435 11.52 30.62 -5.65
C GLU A 435 12.57 29.97 -4.74
N GLY A 436 12.20 29.62 -3.48
CA GLY A 436 13.11 28.94 -2.55
C GLY A 436 14.27 29.81 -2.05
N MET A 437 14.15 31.14 -2.13
CA MET A 437 15.17 32.06 -1.66
C MET A 437 15.21 32.12 -0.13
N THR A 438 16.38 32.41 0.44
CA THR A 438 16.45 32.73 1.86
C THR A 438 15.70 34.05 2.15
N GLU A 439 15.26 34.24 3.38
CA GLU A 439 14.55 35.48 3.76
C GLU A 439 15.42 36.74 3.56
N GLU A 440 16.73 36.60 3.82
CA GLU A 440 17.70 37.68 3.66
C GLU A 440 17.89 38.06 2.19
N ASP A 441 18.09 37.07 1.31
CA ASP A 441 18.26 37.27 -0.13
C ASP A 441 16.99 37.84 -0.77
N ALA A 442 15.82 37.32 -0.38
CA ALA A 442 14.54 37.77 -0.89
C ALA A 442 14.26 39.26 -0.47
N LYS A 443 14.59 39.64 0.75
CA LYS A 443 14.48 41.04 1.22
C LYS A 443 15.46 41.95 0.49
N ALA A 444 16.71 41.51 0.31
CA ALA A 444 17.72 42.29 -0.42
C ALA A 444 17.29 42.53 -1.88
N MET A 445 16.79 41.49 -2.56
CA MET A 445 16.29 41.56 -3.93
C MET A 445 15.12 42.52 -4.08
N VAL A 446 14.16 42.50 -3.16
CA VAL A 446 13.01 43.43 -3.20
C VAL A 446 13.46 44.86 -2.93
N ALA A 447 14.37 45.07 -1.96
CA ALA A 447 14.91 46.41 -1.66
C ALA A 447 15.73 47.01 -2.83
N GLU A 448 16.42 46.15 -3.59
CA GLU A 448 17.17 46.57 -4.80
C GLU A 448 16.22 46.93 -5.96
N ALA A 449 15.06 46.30 -6.05
CA ALA A 449 14.06 46.54 -7.10
C ALA A 449 13.18 47.80 -6.83
N GLU A 450 12.92 48.14 -5.57
CA GLU A 450 12.09 49.34 -5.20
C GLU A 450 12.61 50.69 -5.72
N PRO A 451 13.91 51.00 -5.72
CA PRO A 451 14.41 52.25 -6.24
C PRO A 451 14.20 52.45 -7.75
N ALA A 452 14.19 51.36 -8.52
CA ALA A 452 13.99 51.40 -9.96
C ALA A 452 12.55 51.79 -10.35
N ALA A 453 11.56 51.40 -9.57
CA ALA A 453 10.15 51.74 -9.78
C ALA A 453 9.83 53.19 -9.46
N SER A 454 10.43 53.77 -8.40
CA SER A 454 10.25 55.19 -8.01
C SER A 454 10.93 56.17 -8.98
N ALA A 455 12.00 55.77 -9.63
CA ALA A 455 12.71 56.59 -10.64
C ALA A 455 11.96 56.68 -11.98
N LEU A 456 11.08 55.67 -12.30
CA LEU A 456 10.29 55.68 -13.53
C LEU A 456 8.98 56.47 -13.44
N PHE A 457 8.47 56.77 -12.25
CA PHE A 457 7.21 57.51 -12.02
C PHE A 457 7.37 58.84 -11.29
N GLY A 458 8.59 59.24 -10.93
CA GLY A 458 8.90 60.49 -10.22
C GLY A 458 9.21 61.69 -11.09
N GLY A 459 8.86 61.64 -12.39
CA GLY A 459 9.11 62.72 -13.35
C GLY A 459 7.86 63.15 -14.11
N MET A 460 6.81 63.61 -13.40
CA MET A 460 5.76 64.48 -13.92
C MET A 460 5.26 65.39 -12.84
#